data_505a7253948964de3887a23d941f910b
#
_entry.id   505a7253948964de3887a23d941f910b
#
_cell.length_a   1.000
_cell.length_b   1.000
_cell.length_c   1.000
_cell.angle_alpha   90.00
_cell.angle_beta   90.00
_cell.angle_gamma   90.00
#
_symmetry.space_group_name_H-M   'P 1'
#
loop_
_entity.id
_entity.type
_entity.pdbx_description
1 polymer ?
#
loop_
_entity_poly.entity_id
_entity_poly.type
_entity_poly.pdbx_seq_one_letter_code
_entity_poly.pdbx_strand_id
1 'polypeptide(L)'
;MDATNSSVLCPCGSALGYARCCQPWHLGQPASAPEALMRSRYSAFVMKNAEYLLATWHADTRPSKLDLEDSPEWTSLQVISASEEGLAGKVHFRAFYRAGEGWGYLEEHSDFIKEGGRWYYLSGDTSEGQLKPGRNDACPCGSGRKYKVCCLRK
;
A
#
# COMPACT_ATOMS: atom_id res chain seq x y z
N MET A 1 16.18 21.45 -10.94
CA MET A 1 15.70 20.08 -10.95
C MET A 1 16.38 19.29 -9.85
N ASP A 2 15.61 18.58 -9.11
CA ASP A 2 16.12 17.89 -7.94
C ASP A 2 16.40 16.42 -8.25
N ALA A 3 17.68 16.08 -8.38
CA ALA A 3 18.10 14.71 -8.67
C ALA A 3 17.78 13.76 -7.50
N THR A 4 17.66 14.28 -6.30
CA THR A 4 17.37 13.45 -5.12
C THR A 4 16.00 12.80 -5.20
N ASN A 5 15.01 13.52 -5.71
CA ASN A 5 13.64 12.99 -5.78
C ASN A 5 13.54 11.82 -6.74
N SER A 6 14.33 11.83 -7.81
CA SER A 6 14.26 10.74 -8.78
C SER A 6 14.95 9.48 -8.30
N SER A 7 15.77 9.55 -7.25
CA SER A 7 16.47 8.39 -6.70
C SER A 7 15.70 7.70 -5.57
N VAL A 8 14.63 8.33 -5.04
CA VAL A 8 13.84 7.75 -3.96
C VAL A 8 12.75 6.87 -4.57
N LEU A 9 12.83 5.57 -4.32
CA LEU A 9 11.82 4.63 -4.81
C LEU A 9 10.51 4.79 -4.06
N CYS A 10 9.42 4.54 -4.77
CA CYS A 10 8.10 4.61 -4.17
C CYS A 10 7.90 3.45 -3.20
N PRO A 11 7.36 3.70 -2.00
CA PRO A 11 7.10 2.63 -1.04
C PRO A 11 6.17 1.53 -1.57
N CYS A 12 5.35 1.84 -2.57
CA CYS A 12 4.37 0.87 -3.07
C CYS A 12 4.97 -0.32 -3.81
N GLY A 13 6.28 -0.32 -4.07
CA GLY A 13 6.94 -1.44 -4.70
C GLY A 13 6.86 -1.46 -6.22
N SER A 14 6.49 -0.34 -6.84
CA SER A 14 6.40 -0.26 -8.30
C SER A 14 7.77 -0.26 -8.98
N ALA A 15 8.83 -0.05 -8.23
CA ALA A 15 10.21 0.14 -8.72
C ALA A 15 10.41 1.49 -9.41
N LEU A 16 9.38 2.34 -9.43
CA LEU A 16 9.48 3.70 -9.95
C LEU A 16 9.86 4.66 -8.82
N GLY A 17 10.44 5.79 -9.17
CA GLY A 17 10.65 6.85 -8.20
C GLY A 17 9.32 7.37 -7.66
N TYR A 18 9.30 7.77 -6.41
CA TYR A 18 8.08 8.27 -5.78
C TYR A 18 7.48 9.44 -6.58
N ALA A 19 8.31 10.35 -7.05
CA ALA A 19 7.85 11.51 -7.80
C ALA A 19 7.11 11.15 -9.09
N ARG A 20 7.35 9.94 -9.63
CA ARG A 20 6.72 9.45 -10.85
C ARG A 20 5.70 8.36 -10.59
N CYS A 21 5.41 8.07 -9.33
CA CYS A 21 4.51 7.00 -8.96
C CYS A 21 3.38 7.54 -8.09
N CYS A 22 3.48 7.41 -6.76
CA CYS A 22 2.38 7.77 -5.89
C CYS A 22 2.29 9.27 -5.59
N GLN A 23 3.38 10.03 -5.76
CA GLN A 23 3.34 11.44 -5.42
C GLN A 23 2.28 12.24 -6.18
N PRO A 24 2.09 12.07 -7.50
CA PRO A 24 1.02 12.81 -8.19
C PRO A 24 -0.35 12.58 -7.58
N TRP A 25 -0.64 11.33 -7.17
CA TRP A 25 -1.91 11.01 -6.50
C TRP A 25 -1.98 11.70 -5.15
N HIS A 26 -0.91 11.68 -4.37
CA HIS A 26 -0.86 12.34 -3.06
C HIS A 26 -1.05 13.85 -3.18
N LEU A 27 -0.66 14.44 -4.31
CA LEU A 27 -0.80 15.88 -4.54
C LEU A 27 -2.16 16.28 -5.10
N GLY A 28 -3.07 15.32 -5.29
CA GLY A 28 -4.44 15.62 -5.64
C GLY A 28 -4.93 15.11 -6.99
N GLN A 29 -4.08 14.49 -7.79
CA GLN A 29 -4.54 13.92 -9.04
C GLN A 29 -5.39 12.67 -8.78
N PRO A 30 -6.51 12.50 -9.49
CA PRO A 30 -7.33 11.29 -9.32
C PRO A 30 -6.57 10.07 -9.80
N ALA A 31 -6.57 9.01 -8.99
CA ALA A 31 -5.94 7.76 -9.39
C ALA A 31 -6.66 7.19 -10.62
N SER A 32 -5.89 6.60 -11.53
CA SER A 32 -6.42 6.14 -12.81
C SER A 32 -7.19 4.82 -12.71
N ALA A 33 -6.97 4.06 -11.64
CA ALA A 33 -7.55 2.73 -11.49
C ALA A 33 -7.56 2.34 -10.02
N PRO A 34 -8.38 1.33 -9.63
CA PRO A 34 -8.37 0.86 -8.24
C PRO A 34 -6.99 0.44 -7.75
N GLU A 35 -6.21 -0.23 -8.59
CA GLU A 35 -4.85 -0.63 -8.19
C GLU A 35 -3.97 0.59 -7.90
N ALA A 36 -4.03 1.62 -8.75
CA ALA A 36 -3.26 2.84 -8.54
C ALA A 36 -3.65 3.51 -7.23
N LEU A 37 -4.95 3.56 -6.94
CA LEU A 37 -5.41 4.11 -5.67
C LEU A 37 -4.92 3.28 -4.49
N MET A 38 -5.03 1.94 -4.58
CA MET A 38 -4.59 1.07 -3.51
C MET A 38 -3.10 1.26 -3.22
N ARG A 39 -2.26 1.30 -4.26
CA ARG A 39 -0.83 1.52 -4.09
C ARG A 39 -0.52 2.86 -3.46
N SER A 40 -1.23 3.91 -3.86
CA SER A 40 -1.02 5.24 -3.29
C SER A 40 -1.47 5.31 -1.84
N ARG A 41 -2.51 4.57 -1.47
CA ARG A 41 -2.94 4.49 -0.08
C ARG A 41 -1.93 3.72 0.77
N TYR A 42 -1.34 2.63 0.23
CA TYR A 42 -0.27 1.93 0.93
C TYR A 42 0.90 2.88 1.21
N SER A 43 1.34 3.63 0.18
CA SER A 43 2.42 4.60 0.38
C SER A 43 2.06 5.64 1.42
N ALA A 44 0.78 6.04 1.46
CA ALA A 44 0.31 7.00 2.47
C ALA A 44 0.38 6.41 3.89
N PHE A 45 0.10 5.11 4.05
CA PHE A 45 0.29 4.46 5.35
C PHE A 45 1.76 4.45 5.75
N VAL A 46 2.65 4.12 4.82
CA VAL A 46 4.10 4.13 5.09
C VAL A 46 4.55 5.52 5.52
N MET A 47 4.06 6.55 4.85
CA MET A 47 4.45 7.93 5.10
C MET A 47 3.62 8.60 6.20
N LYS A 48 2.66 7.88 6.76
CA LYS A 48 1.73 8.37 7.79
C LYS A 48 0.96 9.60 7.33
N ASN A 49 0.50 9.56 6.09
CA ASN A 49 -0.28 10.63 5.48
C ASN A 49 -1.78 10.37 5.68
N ALA A 50 -2.26 10.63 6.89
CA ALA A 50 -3.66 10.38 7.24
C ALA A 50 -4.62 11.25 6.41
N GLU A 51 -4.21 12.46 6.06
CA GLU A 51 -5.05 13.36 5.27
C GLU A 51 -5.40 12.73 3.92
N TYR A 52 -4.42 12.16 3.21
CA TYR A 52 -4.66 11.51 1.94
C TYR A 52 -5.57 10.30 2.09
N LEU A 53 -5.34 9.50 3.14
CA LEU A 53 -6.16 8.31 3.39
C LEU A 53 -7.62 8.68 3.61
N LEU A 54 -7.87 9.74 4.39
CA LEU A 54 -9.23 10.21 4.60
C LEU A 54 -9.83 10.82 3.33
N ALA A 55 -9.04 11.57 2.56
CA ALA A 55 -9.52 12.20 1.33
C ALA A 55 -9.92 11.17 0.26
N THR A 56 -9.29 9.99 0.27
CA THR A 56 -9.57 8.92 -0.69
C THR A 56 -10.50 7.84 -0.13
N TRP A 57 -11.03 8.02 1.04
CA TRP A 57 -11.98 7.10 1.66
C TRP A 57 -13.39 7.61 1.38
N HIS A 58 -14.27 6.74 0.87
CA HIS A 58 -15.62 7.15 0.51
C HIS A 58 -16.36 7.66 1.74
N ALA A 59 -17.15 8.71 1.54
CA ALA A 59 -17.84 9.38 2.64
C ALA A 59 -18.76 8.46 3.44
N ASP A 60 -19.34 7.45 2.78
CA ASP A 60 -20.27 6.53 3.44
C ASP A 60 -19.62 5.66 4.51
N THR A 61 -18.31 5.42 4.39
CA THR A 61 -17.60 4.54 5.31
C THR A 61 -16.41 5.22 5.99
N ARG A 62 -16.12 6.46 5.62
CA ARG A 62 -14.96 7.19 6.11
C ARG A 62 -15.09 7.48 7.61
N PRO A 63 -14.07 7.11 8.42
CA PRO A 63 -14.06 7.50 9.81
C PRO A 63 -13.86 9.01 9.94
N SER A 64 -14.33 9.58 11.05
CA SER A 64 -14.15 11.02 11.29
C SER A 64 -12.70 11.38 11.56
N LYS A 65 -11.90 10.40 11.98
CA LYS A 65 -10.53 10.63 12.43
C LYS A 65 -9.71 9.37 12.18
N LEU A 66 -8.47 9.54 11.79
CA LEU A 66 -7.56 8.41 11.54
C LEU A 66 -6.23 8.71 12.22
N ASP A 67 -5.85 7.87 13.18
CA ASP A 67 -4.59 7.98 13.91
C ASP A 67 -3.65 6.87 13.44
N LEU A 68 -2.49 7.25 12.92
CA LEU A 68 -1.51 6.31 12.39
C LEU A 68 -0.30 6.13 13.32
N GLU A 69 -0.33 6.66 14.54
CA GLU A 69 0.80 6.54 15.45
C GLU A 69 1.10 5.09 15.82
N ASP A 70 0.06 4.29 16.00
CA ASP A 70 0.21 2.87 16.35
C ASP A 70 0.19 1.95 15.12
N SER A 71 0.29 2.55 13.94
CA SER A 71 0.32 1.78 12.70
C SER A 71 1.59 0.93 12.62
N PRO A 72 1.50 -0.29 12.07
CA PRO A 72 2.69 -1.13 11.91
C PRO A 72 3.75 -0.48 11.03
N GLU A 73 4.97 -0.97 11.14
CA GLU A 73 6.04 -0.57 10.24
C GLU A 73 5.91 -1.38 8.96
N TRP A 74 5.19 -0.81 7.99
CA TRP A 74 4.97 -1.48 6.70
C TRP A 74 6.26 -1.56 5.91
N THR A 75 6.56 -2.72 5.33
CA THR A 75 7.83 -2.94 4.64
C THR A 75 7.68 -3.26 3.16
N SER A 76 6.58 -3.92 2.76
CA SER A 76 6.37 -4.21 1.35
C SER A 76 4.91 -4.51 1.07
N LEU A 77 4.55 -4.45 -0.21
CA LEU A 77 3.20 -4.65 -0.70
C LEU A 77 3.22 -5.65 -1.85
N GLN A 78 2.28 -6.59 -1.82
CA GLN A 78 2.07 -7.52 -2.91
C GLN A 78 0.63 -7.38 -3.39
N VAL A 79 0.43 -6.89 -4.61
CA VAL A 79 -0.89 -6.85 -5.22
C VAL A 79 -1.11 -8.18 -5.92
N ILE A 80 -2.11 -8.93 -5.46
CA ILE A 80 -2.39 -10.29 -5.97
C ILE A 80 -3.27 -10.21 -7.21
N SER A 81 -4.32 -9.38 -7.16
CA SER A 81 -5.20 -9.18 -8.31
C SER A 81 -5.91 -7.84 -8.17
N ALA A 82 -6.34 -7.31 -9.30
CA ALA A 82 -7.11 -6.08 -9.35
C ALA A 82 -8.06 -6.14 -10.53
N SER A 83 -9.26 -5.58 -10.36
CA SER A 83 -10.24 -5.54 -11.42
C SER A 83 -11.10 -4.30 -11.28
N GLU A 84 -11.69 -3.88 -12.41
CA GLU A 84 -12.69 -2.83 -12.39
C GLU A 84 -13.79 -3.16 -13.37
N GLU A 85 -15.00 -2.80 -12.99
CA GLU A 85 -16.19 -3.03 -13.82
C GLU A 85 -17.14 -1.86 -13.59
N GLY A 86 -17.25 -1.00 -14.60
CA GLY A 86 -18.06 0.21 -14.48
C GLY A 86 -17.52 1.12 -13.39
N LEU A 87 -18.36 1.39 -12.40
CA LEU A 87 -18.00 2.26 -11.27
C LEU A 87 -17.52 1.49 -10.04
N ALA A 88 -17.33 0.17 -10.17
CA ALA A 88 -16.88 -0.67 -9.08
C ALA A 88 -15.47 -1.19 -9.35
N GLY A 89 -14.68 -1.32 -8.29
CA GLY A 89 -13.34 -1.88 -8.41
C GLY A 89 -13.03 -2.79 -7.24
N LYS A 90 -12.11 -3.73 -7.45
CA LYS A 90 -11.68 -4.64 -6.41
C LYS A 90 -10.17 -4.83 -6.50
N VAL A 91 -9.54 -4.90 -5.34
CA VAL A 91 -8.10 -5.21 -5.26
C VAL A 91 -7.89 -6.22 -4.15
N HIS A 92 -7.16 -7.28 -4.45
CA HIS A 92 -6.74 -8.27 -3.48
C HIS A 92 -5.24 -8.11 -3.28
N PHE A 93 -4.82 -7.87 -2.04
CA PHE A 93 -3.41 -7.61 -1.76
C PHE A 93 -2.99 -8.13 -0.40
N ARG A 94 -1.68 -8.23 -0.22
CA ARG A 94 -1.04 -8.45 1.08
C ARG A 94 -0.07 -7.32 1.34
N ALA A 95 -0.08 -6.81 2.55
CA ALA A 95 0.92 -5.85 3.02
C ALA A 95 1.70 -6.50 4.16
N PHE A 96 3.02 -6.37 4.13
CA PHE A 96 3.90 -7.00 5.10
C PHE A 96 4.47 -5.97 6.05
N TYR A 97 4.70 -6.36 7.31
CA TYR A 97 5.21 -5.44 8.31
C TYR A 97 6.10 -6.17 9.31
N ARG A 98 6.93 -5.38 9.99
CA ARG A 98 7.74 -5.91 11.09
C ARG A 98 6.86 -6.07 12.32
N ALA A 99 7.02 -7.21 13.00
CA ALA A 99 6.27 -7.50 14.22
C ALA A 99 7.29 -8.01 15.24
N GLY A 100 7.87 -7.09 16.02
CA GLY A 100 8.94 -7.43 16.94
C GLY A 100 10.16 -7.97 16.18
N GLU A 101 10.57 -9.19 16.48
CA GLU A 101 11.69 -9.83 15.77
C GLU A 101 11.24 -10.60 14.53
N GLY A 102 9.93 -10.69 14.33
CA GLY A 102 9.37 -11.45 13.22
C GLY A 102 8.69 -10.56 12.20
N TRP A 103 7.79 -11.18 11.45
CA TRP A 103 7.05 -10.53 10.36
C TRP A 103 5.57 -10.83 10.49
N GLY A 104 4.76 -9.87 10.07
CA GLY A 104 3.33 -10.07 9.97
C GLY A 104 2.83 -9.68 8.60
N TYR A 105 1.59 -10.05 8.32
CA TYR A 105 0.94 -9.64 7.08
C TYR A 105 -0.50 -9.28 7.34
N LEU A 106 -0.98 -8.34 6.53
CA LEU A 106 -2.39 -8.01 6.39
C LEU A 106 -2.80 -8.37 4.99
N GLU A 107 -3.83 -9.21 4.86
CA GLU A 107 -4.40 -9.52 3.56
C GLU A 107 -5.78 -8.90 3.48
N GLU A 108 -6.09 -8.25 2.36
CA GLU A 108 -7.37 -7.57 2.21
C GLU A 108 -7.95 -7.76 0.82
N HIS A 109 -9.25 -8.02 0.78
CA HIS A 109 -10.08 -7.94 -0.42
C HIS A 109 -10.83 -6.62 -0.32
N SER A 110 -10.36 -5.62 -1.05
CA SER A 110 -10.88 -4.25 -0.93
C SER A 110 -11.87 -3.95 -2.03
N ASP A 111 -12.91 -3.21 -1.68
CA ASP A 111 -13.89 -2.69 -2.62
C ASP A 111 -13.69 -1.20 -2.81
N PHE A 112 -13.71 -0.77 -4.06
CA PHE A 112 -13.54 0.63 -4.45
C PHE A 112 -14.75 1.07 -5.27
N ILE A 113 -15.04 2.36 -5.23
CA ILE A 113 -16.13 2.92 -6.00
C ILE A 113 -15.67 4.21 -6.69
N LYS A 114 -16.13 4.40 -7.92
CA LYS A 114 -15.81 5.61 -8.68
C LYS A 114 -16.97 6.57 -8.60
N GLU A 115 -16.69 7.79 -8.20
CA GLU A 115 -17.69 8.83 -8.03
C GLU A 115 -17.11 10.16 -8.46
N GLY A 116 -17.84 10.89 -9.30
CA GLY A 116 -17.35 12.17 -9.78
C GLY A 116 -16.02 12.10 -10.53
N GLY A 117 -15.74 10.97 -11.18
CA GLY A 117 -14.50 10.78 -11.90
C GLY A 117 -13.32 10.34 -11.04
N ARG A 118 -13.54 10.08 -9.75
CA ARG A 118 -12.48 9.68 -8.83
C ARG A 118 -12.78 8.33 -8.18
N TRP A 119 -11.74 7.54 -8.00
CA TRP A 119 -11.85 6.29 -7.24
C TRP A 119 -11.70 6.57 -5.75
N TYR A 120 -12.53 5.88 -4.97
CA TYR A 120 -12.50 5.95 -3.50
C TYR A 120 -12.46 4.55 -2.91
N TYR A 121 -11.74 4.40 -1.81
CA TYR A 121 -11.81 3.18 -1.02
C TYR A 121 -13.15 3.13 -0.29
N LEU A 122 -13.86 2.02 -0.40
CA LEU A 122 -15.16 1.88 0.23
C LEU A 122 -15.09 1.00 1.48
N SER A 123 -14.64 -0.24 1.32
CA SER A 123 -14.58 -1.20 2.42
C SER A 123 -13.67 -2.35 2.03
N GLY A 124 -13.41 -3.25 2.99
CA GLY A 124 -12.61 -4.43 2.69
C GLY A 124 -12.76 -5.50 3.75
N ASP A 125 -12.54 -6.74 3.32
CA ASP A 125 -12.44 -7.89 4.22
C ASP A 125 -10.98 -8.15 4.49
N THR A 126 -10.59 -8.08 5.77
CA THR A 126 -9.19 -8.21 6.16
C THR A 126 -8.95 -9.48 6.96
N SER A 127 -7.73 -10.02 6.81
CA SER A 127 -7.23 -11.06 7.69
C SER A 127 -5.76 -10.77 7.97
N GLU A 128 -5.29 -11.14 9.15
CA GLU A 128 -3.92 -10.90 9.55
C GLU A 128 -3.31 -12.18 10.08
N GLY A 129 -1.99 -12.27 10.01
CA GLY A 129 -1.28 -13.42 10.54
C GLY A 129 0.20 -13.16 10.66
N GLN A 130 0.89 -14.14 11.20
CA GLN A 130 2.33 -14.13 11.27
C GLN A 130 2.90 -14.72 9.99
N LEU A 131 3.97 -14.11 9.50
CA LEU A 131 4.66 -14.60 8.31
C LEU A 131 5.97 -15.24 8.73
N LYS A 132 6.21 -16.46 8.24
CA LYS A 132 7.48 -17.17 8.44
C LYS A 132 8.12 -17.38 7.08
N PRO A 133 8.95 -16.44 6.61
CA PRO A 133 9.52 -16.55 5.28
C PRO A 133 10.45 -17.77 5.19
N GLY A 134 10.36 -18.49 4.06
CA GLY A 134 11.33 -19.54 3.75
C GLY A 134 12.64 -18.91 3.30
N ARG A 135 13.72 -19.68 3.37
CA ARG A 135 15.04 -19.17 3.00
C ARG A 135 15.09 -18.64 1.58
N ASN A 136 14.37 -19.28 0.68
CA ASN A 136 14.39 -18.90 -0.74
C ASN A 136 13.27 -17.95 -1.14
N ASP A 137 12.40 -17.59 -0.19
CA ASP A 137 11.33 -16.64 -0.47
C ASP A 137 11.88 -15.22 -0.59
N ALA A 138 11.15 -14.35 -1.29
CA ALA A 138 11.48 -12.94 -1.30
C ALA A 138 11.41 -12.40 0.12
N CYS A 139 12.41 -11.59 0.49
CA CYS A 139 12.43 -11.05 1.83
C CYS A 139 11.27 -10.08 2.04
N PRO A 140 10.50 -10.21 3.14
CA PRO A 140 9.38 -9.31 3.40
C PRO A 140 9.78 -7.85 3.58
N CYS A 141 11.08 -7.57 3.73
CA CYS A 141 11.54 -6.19 3.86
C CYS A 141 11.40 -5.38 2.56
N GLY A 142 11.12 -6.07 1.44
CA GLY A 142 10.95 -5.39 0.16
C GLY A 142 12.23 -5.17 -0.62
N SER A 143 13.35 -5.77 -0.18
CA SER A 143 14.64 -5.55 -0.83
C SER A 143 14.74 -6.18 -2.22
N GLY A 144 13.86 -7.14 -2.53
CA GLY A 144 13.96 -7.91 -3.78
C GLY A 144 14.90 -9.09 -3.70
N ARG A 145 15.61 -9.25 -2.60
CA ARG A 145 16.53 -10.38 -2.40
C ARG A 145 15.85 -11.52 -1.65
N LYS A 146 16.41 -12.71 -1.78
CA LYS A 146 15.91 -13.85 -1.02
C LYS A 146 16.16 -13.64 0.48
N TYR A 147 15.24 -14.16 1.31
CA TYR A 147 15.31 -14.00 2.75
C TYR A 147 16.66 -14.46 3.31
N LYS A 148 17.19 -15.58 2.81
CA LYS A 148 18.46 -16.17 3.31
C LYS A 148 19.67 -15.26 3.10
N VAL A 149 19.64 -14.36 2.10
CA VAL A 149 20.74 -13.44 1.83
C VAL A 149 20.38 -12.00 2.18
N CYS A 150 19.33 -11.81 2.95
CA CYS A 150 18.87 -10.51 3.39
C CYS A 150 18.64 -10.53 4.90
N CYS A 151 17.38 -10.43 5.35
CA CYS A 151 17.09 -10.27 6.78
C CYS A 151 17.40 -11.51 7.61
N LEU A 152 17.38 -12.71 7.04
CA LEU A 152 17.74 -13.92 7.79
C LEU A 152 19.18 -13.86 8.31
N ARG A 153 20.05 -13.13 7.62
CA ARG A 153 21.46 -13.03 7.99
C ARG A 153 21.74 -11.99 9.07
N LYS A 154 20.77 -11.14 9.37
CA LYS A 154 20.96 -10.05 10.33
C LYS A 154 20.68 -10.43 11.77
#